data_26ba75567c921da5cf7e3123ac89a458
#
_entry.id   26ba75567c921da5cf7e3123ac89a458
#
_cell.length_a   1.000
_cell.length_b   1.000
_cell.length_c   1.000
_cell.angle_alpha   90.00
_cell.angle_beta   90.00
_cell.angle_gamma   90.00
#
_symmetry.space_group_name_H-M   'P 1'
#
loop_
_entity.id
_entity.type
_entity.pdbx_description
1 polymer ?
#
loop_
_entity_poly.entity_id
_entity_poly.type
_entity_poly.pdbx_seq_one_letter_code
_entity_poly.pdbx_strand_id
1 'polypeptide(L)'
;MKKYRLKDIATVEISGVDKKVKESEMTVRLCNFTDVYYNWAITRGKHDSFMTATASQKEISRFLLKKGQVALTKDSETRFDIGIATYIANDFEDVILGYHCALITPDETKALGCYLNAFLRSEMSRKYFANSASGSGQRYTLSVQTIEDMPILLPPIEEQKRIGELFTNIDRKIEINRAINHNLATPDRSLGAEAVHCAAYPTIRFQIRFPSAY
;
A
#
# COMPACT_ATOMS: atom_id res chain seq x y z
N MET A 1 18.86 -4.90 16.40
CA MET A 1 18.39 -4.43 15.08
C MET A 1 19.43 -3.51 14.45
N LYS A 2 19.69 -3.61 13.15
CA LYS A 2 20.57 -2.69 12.42
C LYS A 2 19.74 -1.59 11.76
N LYS A 3 20.29 -0.38 11.70
CA LYS A 3 19.64 0.77 11.07
C LYS A 3 20.23 0.99 9.68
N TYR A 4 19.35 1.09 8.69
CA TYR A 4 19.66 1.36 7.28
C TYR A 4 18.86 2.56 6.79
N ARG A 5 19.24 3.16 5.67
CA ARG A 5 18.34 4.01 4.89
C ARG A 5 17.57 3.13 3.92
N LEU A 6 16.35 3.52 3.57
CA LEU A 6 15.54 2.72 2.64
C LEU A 6 16.28 2.45 1.33
N LYS A 7 16.99 3.42 0.77
CA LYS A 7 17.81 3.27 -0.44
C LYS A 7 18.91 2.23 -0.37
N ASP A 8 19.37 1.86 0.84
CA ASP A 8 20.43 0.85 1.02
C ASP A 8 19.88 -0.59 0.90
N ILE A 9 18.55 -0.74 0.91
CA ILE A 9 17.83 -2.01 0.99
C ILE A 9 16.67 -2.14 0.00
N ALA A 10 16.37 -1.10 -0.76
CA ALA A 10 15.29 -1.07 -1.75
C ALA A 10 15.54 0.01 -2.79
N THR A 11 14.94 -0.15 -3.97
CA THR A 11 14.80 0.94 -4.96
C THR A 11 13.46 1.64 -4.78
N VAL A 12 13.41 2.93 -5.09
CA VAL A 12 12.20 3.76 -4.99
C VAL A 12 11.95 4.45 -6.32
N GLU A 13 10.78 4.23 -6.91
CA GLU A 13 10.37 4.87 -8.16
C GLU A 13 9.00 5.57 -7.98
N ILE A 14 8.91 6.81 -8.42
CA ILE A 14 7.65 7.55 -8.43
C ILE A 14 6.87 7.23 -9.70
N SER A 15 5.61 6.79 -9.55
CA SER A 15 4.74 6.61 -10.69
C SER A 15 4.21 7.94 -11.22
N GLY A 16 4.26 8.09 -12.54
CA GLY A 16 3.65 9.19 -13.29
C GLY A 16 2.44 8.76 -14.12
N VAL A 17 2.00 7.49 -14.00
CA VAL A 17 0.92 6.92 -14.81
C VAL A 17 -0.40 7.57 -14.43
N ASP A 18 -1.01 8.29 -15.38
CA ASP A 18 -2.28 8.97 -15.18
C ASP A 18 -3.50 8.09 -15.52
N LYS A 19 -4.71 8.62 -15.29
CA LYS A 19 -5.98 7.91 -15.53
C LYS A 19 -6.49 8.05 -16.98
N LYS A 20 -5.72 8.71 -17.88
CA LYS A 20 -6.17 8.97 -19.23
C LYS A 20 -6.08 7.72 -20.08
N VAL A 21 -7.04 7.60 -20.99
CA VAL A 21 -7.05 6.56 -22.01
C VAL A 21 -6.56 7.16 -23.32
N LYS A 22 -5.56 6.55 -23.94
CA LYS A 22 -4.97 6.95 -25.22
C LYS A 22 -4.99 5.77 -26.19
N GLU A 23 -5.42 5.98 -27.40
CA GLU A 23 -5.63 4.93 -28.42
C GLU A 23 -4.34 4.18 -28.81
N SER A 24 -3.18 4.80 -28.64
CA SER A 24 -1.87 4.22 -29.01
C SER A 24 -1.19 3.42 -27.87
N GLU A 25 -1.83 3.30 -26.72
CA GLU A 25 -1.27 2.65 -25.54
C GLU A 25 -1.96 1.33 -25.22
N MET A 26 -1.31 0.50 -24.42
CA MET A 26 -1.86 -0.80 -24.00
C MET A 26 -2.86 -0.60 -22.85
N THR A 27 -3.95 -1.35 -22.91
CA THR A 27 -4.95 -1.39 -21.82
C THR A 27 -4.34 -2.07 -20.60
N VAL A 28 -4.52 -1.44 -19.43
CA VAL A 28 -4.02 -1.89 -18.12
C VAL A 28 -5.07 -1.67 -17.04
N ARG A 29 -4.86 -2.30 -15.90
CA ARG A 29 -5.58 -2.01 -14.65
C ARG A 29 -4.72 -1.08 -13.80
N LEU A 30 -5.31 -0.01 -13.29
CA LEU A 30 -4.59 1.02 -12.55
C LEU A 30 -4.88 0.90 -11.04
N CYS A 31 -3.87 0.50 -10.28
CA CYS A 31 -3.87 0.58 -8.81
C CYS A 31 -3.65 2.05 -8.40
N ASN A 32 -4.73 2.73 -8.04
CA ASN A 32 -4.74 4.15 -7.73
C ASN A 32 -4.32 4.45 -6.29
N PHE A 33 -4.18 5.73 -5.98
CA PHE A 33 -3.94 6.24 -4.63
C PHE A 33 -4.90 5.66 -3.58
N THR A 34 -6.20 5.59 -3.88
CA THR A 34 -7.22 5.06 -2.97
C THR A 34 -7.03 3.58 -2.68
N ASP A 35 -6.60 2.80 -3.69
CA ASP A 35 -6.31 1.38 -3.52
C ASP A 35 -5.11 1.17 -2.59
N VAL A 36 -4.08 1.99 -2.72
CA VAL A 36 -2.91 1.98 -1.82
C VAL A 36 -3.31 2.46 -0.42
N TYR A 37 -4.08 3.54 -0.32
CA TYR A 37 -4.43 4.16 0.95
C TYR A 37 -5.27 3.25 1.86
N TYR A 38 -6.30 2.60 1.32
CA TYR A 38 -7.28 1.86 2.11
C TYR A 38 -6.95 0.38 2.34
N ASN A 39 -5.94 -0.16 1.68
CA ASN A 39 -5.61 -1.58 1.77
C ASN A 39 -4.29 -1.82 2.52
N TRP A 40 -4.25 -2.91 3.28
CA TRP A 40 -3.01 -3.43 3.85
C TRP A 40 -2.19 -4.14 2.79
N ALA A 41 -2.86 -4.91 1.95
CA ALA A 41 -2.26 -5.63 0.84
C ALA A 41 -3.11 -5.55 -0.44
N ILE A 42 -2.44 -5.56 -1.58
CA ILE A 42 -3.03 -5.73 -2.90
C ILE A 42 -2.95 -7.21 -3.27
N THR A 43 -4.11 -7.85 -3.38
CA THR A 43 -4.26 -9.27 -3.69
C THR A 43 -4.94 -9.48 -5.04
N ARG A 44 -4.84 -10.68 -5.62
CA ARG A 44 -5.55 -11.03 -6.87
C ARG A 44 -7.06 -10.81 -6.77
N GLY A 45 -7.65 -11.01 -5.59
CA GLY A 45 -9.08 -10.78 -5.39
C GLY A 45 -9.54 -9.35 -5.61
N LYS A 46 -8.61 -8.40 -5.70
CA LYS A 46 -8.90 -6.98 -5.99
C LYS A 46 -8.77 -6.62 -7.48
N HIS A 47 -8.31 -7.54 -8.32
CA HIS A 47 -8.01 -7.28 -9.73
C HIS A 47 -9.17 -6.60 -10.46
N ASP A 48 -10.38 -7.12 -10.35
CA ASP A 48 -11.54 -6.60 -11.07
C ASP A 48 -12.07 -5.28 -10.52
N SER A 49 -11.65 -4.88 -9.32
CA SER A 49 -11.98 -3.59 -8.71
C SER A 49 -11.12 -2.44 -9.21
N PHE A 50 -9.98 -2.72 -9.84
CA PHE A 50 -9.10 -1.66 -10.36
C PHE A 50 -9.69 -1.01 -11.61
N MET A 51 -9.52 0.30 -11.71
CA MET A 51 -9.99 1.05 -12.86
C MET A 51 -9.18 0.67 -14.11
N THR A 52 -9.86 0.63 -15.26
CA THR A 52 -9.21 0.47 -16.57
C THR A 52 -8.58 1.79 -17.00
N ALA A 53 -7.35 1.75 -17.48
CA ALA A 53 -6.60 2.86 -18.04
C ALA A 53 -5.73 2.36 -19.20
N THR A 54 -4.88 3.23 -19.76
CA THR A 54 -3.85 2.82 -20.72
C THR A 54 -2.49 3.29 -20.26
N ALA A 55 -1.44 2.58 -20.68
CA ALA A 55 -0.07 2.95 -20.38
C ALA A 55 0.87 2.57 -21.52
N SER A 56 1.96 3.31 -21.65
CA SER A 56 3.05 2.99 -22.55
C SER A 56 3.81 1.74 -22.09
N GLN A 57 4.45 1.03 -23.03
CA GLN A 57 5.28 -0.14 -22.70
C GLN A 57 6.38 0.17 -21.66
N LYS A 58 6.92 1.39 -21.67
CA LYS A 58 7.92 1.85 -20.71
C LYS A 58 7.32 1.98 -19.29
N GLU A 59 6.11 2.50 -19.17
CA GLU A 59 5.42 2.62 -17.88
C GLU A 59 5.04 1.24 -17.35
N ILE A 60 4.53 0.37 -18.19
CA ILE A 60 4.21 -1.02 -17.82
C ILE A 60 5.47 -1.72 -17.30
N SER A 61 6.58 -1.65 -18.01
CA SER A 61 7.81 -2.32 -17.59
C SER A 61 8.35 -1.84 -16.23
N ARG A 62 8.07 -0.58 -15.86
CA ARG A 62 8.53 0.04 -14.62
C ARG A 62 7.57 -0.13 -13.45
N PHE A 63 6.28 -0.06 -13.70
CA PHE A 63 5.27 0.07 -12.66
C PHE A 63 4.31 -1.12 -12.56
N LEU A 64 4.56 -2.19 -13.33
CA LEU A 64 3.84 -3.45 -13.20
C LEU A 64 4.04 -3.99 -11.77
N LEU A 65 2.92 -4.29 -11.10
CA LEU A 65 2.96 -4.72 -9.71
C LEU A 65 3.40 -6.18 -9.61
N LYS A 66 4.44 -6.41 -8.81
CA LYS A 66 5.00 -7.72 -8.53
C LYS A 66 4.95 -8.05 -7.05
N LYS A 67 4.78 -9.32 -6.73
CA LYS A 67 4.85 -9.81 -5.36
C LYS A 67 6.15 -9.37 -4.69
N GLY A 68 6.06 -8.99 -3.43
CA GLY A 68 7.22 -8.54 -2.65
C GLY A 68 7.43 -7.03 -2.66
N GLN A 69 6.87 -6.30 -3.63
CA GLN A 69 6.93 -4.84 -3.65
C GLN A 69 6.02 -4.19 -2.62
N VAL A 70 6.26 -2.90 -2.36
CA VAL A 70 5.43 -2.05 -1.52
C VAL A 70 5.08 -0.78 -2.28
N ALA A 71 3.80 -0.48 -2.39
CA ALA A 71 3.32 0.81 -2.88
C ALA A 71 3.18 1.79 -1.70
N LEU A 72 3.49 3.07 -1.92
CA LEU A 72 3.46 4.12 -0.90
C LEU A 72 2.76 5.36 -1.45
N THR A 73 1.79 5.93 -0.73
CA THR A 73 1.21 7.23 -1.10
C THR A 73 2.22 8.35 -0.87
N LYS A 74 2.52 9.14 -1.92
CA LYS A 74 3.50 10.23 -1.81
C LYS A 74 2.90 11.62 -1.71
N ASP A 75 1.62 11.76 -2.02
CA ASP A 75 0.88 13.01 -1.94
C ASP A 75 -0.30 12.87 -0.98
N SER A 76 -0.67 13.96 -0.29
CA SER A 76 -1.85 14.00 0.59
C SER A 76 -2.35 15.44 0.77
N GLU A 77 -3.62 15.60 1.08
CA GLU A 77 -4.20 16.89 1.50
C GLU A 77 -3.82 17.26 2.94
N THR A 78 -3.47 16.26 3.74
CA THR A 78 -3.05 16.48 5.13
C THR A 78 -1.66 15.92 5.39
N ARG A 79 -0.89 16.62 6.22
CA ARG A 79 0.48 16.23 6.60
C ARG A 79 0.53 14.90 7.35
N PHE A 80 -0.52 14.56 8.09
CA PHE A 80 -0.53 13.38 8.95
C PHE A 80 -1.01 12.10 8.25
N ASP A 81 -1.44 12.22 6.99
CA ASP A 81 -2.04 11.13 6.22
C ASP A 81 -1.23 10.79 4.95
N ILE A 82 0.06 11.17 4.96
CA ILE A 82 1.01 10.92 3.86
C ILE A 82 1.91 9.72 4.19
N GLY A 83 2.42 9.05 3.16
CA GLY A 83 3.34 7.92 3.34
C GLY A 83 2.65 6.64 3.81
N ILE A 84 1.41 6.42 3.39
CA ILE A 84 0.68 5.18 3.69
C ILE A 84 1.16 4.08 2.74
N ALA A 85 1.65 2.99 3.31
CA ALA A 85 2.20 1.86 2.57
C ALA A 85 1.18 0.74 2.36
N THR A 86 1.33 -0.03 1.29
CA THR A 86 0.54 -1.22 0.96
C THR A 86 1.43 -2.29 0.35
N TYR A 87 1.32 -3.52 0.84
CA TYR A 87 2.09 -4.66 0.35
C TYR A 87 1.49 -5.26 -0.93
N ILE A 88 2.31 -5.56 -1.93
CA ILE A 88 1.88 -6.28 -3.13
C ILE A 88 2.03 -7.78 -2.88
N ALA A 89 0.90 -8.46 -2.68
CA ALA A 89 0.87 -9.85 -2.24
C ALA A 89 0.96 -10.88 -3.39
N ASN A 90 0.72 -10.46 -4.62
CA ASN A 90 0.72 -11.32 -5.81
C ASN A 90 1.42 -10.64 -6.98
N ASP A 91 1.89 -11.45 -7.94
CA ASP A 91 2.28 -10.97 -9.26
C ASP A 91 1.03 -10.68 -10.09
N PHE A 92 1.08 -9.57 -10.84
CA PHE A 92 0.05 -9.16 -11.79
C PHE A 92 0.65 -9.08 -13.19
N GLU A 93 -0.18 -9.30 -14.20
CA GLU A 93 0.22 -9.25 -15.61
C GLU A 93 -0.15 -7.90 -16.26
N ASP A 94 -1.15 -7.21 -15.70
CA ASP A 94 -1.76 -6.02 -16.27
C ASP A 94 -2.06 -4.91 -15.23
N VAL A 95 -1.74 -5.11 -13.95
CA VAL A 95 -1.96 -4.10 -12.91
C VAL A 95 -0.70 -3.29 -12.71
N ILE A 96 -0.80 -1.98 -12.91
CA ILE A 96 0.31 -1.02 -12.72
C ILE A 96 -0.03 0.01 -11.66
N LEU A 97 1.00 0.61 -11.06
CA LEU A 97 0.85 1.64 -10.04
C LEU A 97 0.50 2.98 -10.66
N GLY A 98 -0.58 3.62 -10.19
CA GLY A 98 -1.01 4.95 -10.60
C GLY A 98 -0.18 6.09 -10.00
N TYR A 99 -0.33 7.29 -10.55
CA TYR A 99 0.34 8.50 -10.08
C TYR A 99 -0.08 8.84 -8.63
N HIS A 100 0.66 9.74 -7.96
CA HIS A 100 0.59 10.04 -6.53
C HIS A 100 1.11 8.93 -5.61
N CYS A 101 1.70 7.88 -6.19
CA CYS A 101 2.28 6.78 -5.45
C CYS A 101 3.75 6.58 -5.83
N ALA A 102 4.50 5.99 -4.90
CA ALA A 102 5.85 5.48 -5.10
C ALA A 102 5.83 3.95 -5.04
N LEU A 103 6.59 3.30 -5.92
CA LEU A 103 6.84 1.88 -5.88
C LEU A 103 8.19 1.63 -5.21
N ILE A 104 8.19 0.82 -4.18
CA ILE A 104 9.36 0.40 -3.43
C ILE A 104 9.61 -1.07 -3.76
N THR A 105 10.75 -1.37 -4.36
CA THR A 105 11.16 -2.73 -4.67
C THR A 105 12.32 -3.13 -3.76
N PRO A 106 12.08 -3.98 -2.74
CA PRO A 106 13.10 -4.41 -1.80
C PRO A 106 14.17 -5.28 -2.45
N ASP A 107 15.39 -5.19 -1.94
CA ASP A 107 16.40 -6.23 -2.10
C ASP A 107 16.06 -7.37 -1.13
N GLU A 108 15.45 -8.44 -1.65
CA GLU A 108 14.94 -9.56 -0.85
C GLU A 108 16.02 -10.28 -0.03
N THR A 109 17.30 -10.10 -0.39
CA THR A 109 18.41 -10.63 0.41
C THR A 109 18.62 -9.88 1.73
N LYS A 110 18.06 -8.66 1.84
CA LYS A 110 18.19 -7.77 3.00
C LYS A 110 16.86 -7.51 3.69
N ALA A 111 15.81 -7.23 2.91
CA ALA A 111 14.54 -6.76 3.43
C ALA A 111 13.35 -7.42 2.71
N LEU A 112 12.38 -7.90 3.48
CA LEU A 112 11.14 -8.45 2.96
C LEU A 112 10.06 -7.37 2.84
N GLY A 113 9.34 -7.31 1.71
CA GLY A 113 8.31 -6.30 1.47
C GLY A 113 7.17 -6.33 2.48
N CYS A 114 6.75 -7.51 2.93
CA CYS A 114 5.74 -7.65 3.98
C CYS A 114 6.18 -7.01 5.31
N TYR A 115 7.46 -7.13 5.68
CA TYR A 115 8.04 -6.46 6.84
C TYR A 115 8.13 -4.95 6.61
N LEU A 116 8.63 -4.52 5.44
CA LEU A 116 8.73 -3.10 5.11
C LEU A 116 7.35 -2.42 5.16
N ASN A 117 6.31 -3.06 4.64
CA ASN A 117 4.95 -2.55 4.75
C ASN A 117 4.54 -2.35 6.22
N ALA A 118 4.77 -3.34 7.09
CA ALA A 118 4.48 -3.23 8.52
C ALA A 118 5.28 -2.09 9.17
N PHE A 119 6.56 -1.98 8.86
CA PHE A 119 7.43 -0.93 9.38
C PHE A 119 6.99 0.46 8.91
N LEU A 120 6.73 0.65 7.61
CA LEU A 120 6.31 1.91 7.04
C LEU A 120 4.94 2.39 7.56
N ARG A 121 4.10 1.47 8.03
CA ARG A 121 2.83 1.78 8.72
C ARG A 121 2.98 2.08 10.22
N SER A 122 4.18 1.96 10.78
CA SER A 122 4.44 2.26 12.20
C SER A 122 4.30 3.74 12.51
N GLU A 123 4.12 4.05 13.79
CA GLU A 123 4.07 5.43 14.29
C GLU A 123 5.37 6.21 13.99
N MET A 124 6.51 5.54 14.07
CA MET A 124 7.81 6.13 13.75
C MET A 124 7.88 6.60 12.30
N SER A 125 7.46 5.74 11.37
CA SER A 125 7.45 6.06 9.93
C SER A 125 6.45 7.18 9.62
N ARG A 126 5.28 7.15 10.22
CA ARG A 126 4.26 8.20 10.07
C ARG A 126 4.77 9.55 10.55
N LYS A 127 5.41 9.60 11.72
CA LYS A 127 6.04 10.84 12.23
C LYS A 127 7.14 11.34 11.30
N TYR A 128 7.97 10.43 10.79
CA TYR A 128 9.04 10.80 9.85
C TYR A 128 8.46 11.45 8.58
N PHE A 129 7.50 10.81 7.92
CA PHE A 129 6.89 11.34 6.70
C PHE A 129 6.12 12.64 6.96
N ALA A 130 5.35 12.72 8.04
CA ALA A 130 4.64 13.93 8.41
C ALA A 130 5.58 15.13 8.61
N ASN A 131 6.74 14.92 9.25
CA ASN A 131 7.72 15.97 9.50
C ASN A 131 8.54 16.33 8.26
N SER A 132 8.72 15.38 7.33
CA SER A 132 9.55 15.55 6.12
C SER A 132 8.76 15.94 4.89
N ALA A 133 7.42 15.90 4.94
CA ALA A 133 6.57 16.30 3.82
C ALA A 133 6.70 17.79 3.53
N SER A 134 6.95 18.13 2.26
CA SER A 134 6.95 19.49 1.76
C SER A 134 5.55 19.87 1.27
N GLY A 135 5.22 21.15 1.34
CA GLY A 135 3.93 21.68 0.87
C GLY A 135 3.31 22.68 1.82
N SER A 136 2.27 23.35 1.39
CA SER A 136 1.54 24.37 2.15
C SER A 136 0.04 24.16 2.09
N GLY A 137 -0.58 23.94 3.23
CA GLY A 137 -2.02 24.06 3.49
C GLY A 137 -2.99 23.21 2.68
N GLN A 138 -2.79 23.06 1.38
CA GLN A 138 -3.71 22.33 0.49
C GLN A 138 -3.15 21.02 -0.05
N ARG A 139 -1.83 20.86 -0.10
CA ARG A 139 -1.19 19.64 -0.61
C ARG A 139 0.21 19.46 -0.03
N TYR A 140 0.44 18.27 0.48
CA TYR A 140 1.74 17.80 0.94
C TYR A 140 2.27 16.73 0.01
N THR A 141 3.59 16.70 -0.19
CA THR A 141 4.25 15.71 -1.05
C THR A 141 5.55 15.22 -0.43
N LEU A 142 5.89 13.95 -0.71
CA LEU A 142 7.17 13.36 -0.38
C LEU A 142 8.03 13.32 -1.65
N SER A 143 9.25 13.85 -1.57
CA SER A 143 10.25 13.67 -2.63
C SER A 143 10.80 12.22 -2.62
N VAL A 144 11.36 11.78 -3.76
CA VAL A 144 12.09 10.50 -3.82
C VAL A 144 13.15 10.45 -2.73
N GLN A 145 13.95 11.51 -2.62
CA GLN A 145 15.01 11.62 -1.60
C GLN A 145 14.49 11.44 -0.18
N THR A 146 13.33 12.03 0.14
CA THR A 146 12.71 11.89 1.46
C THR A 146 12.34 10.43 1.73
N ILE A 147 11.81 9.72 0.74
CA ILE A 147 11.43 8.30 0.88
C ILE A 147 12.70 7.45 1.00
N GLU A 148 13.70 7.67 0.16
CA GLU A 148 14.98 6.95 0.13
C GLU A 148 15.79 7.12 1.41
N ASP A 149 15.78 8.29 2.03
CA ASP A 149 16.52 8.58 3.26
C ASP A 149 15.77 8.14 4.54
N MET A 150 14.57 7.55 4.41
CA MET A 150 13.82 7.00 5.54
C MET A 150 14.67 5.99 6.34
N PRO A 151 14.87 6.21 7.66
CA PRO A 151 15.60 5.26 8.49
C PRO A 151 14.76 4.01 8.78
N ILE A 152 15.26 2.85 8.40
CA ILE A 152 14.61 1.55 8.58
C ILE A 152 15.40 0.74 9.62
N LEU A 153 14.69 0.20 10.60
CA LEU A 153 15.24 -0.76 11.56
C LEU A 153 15.01 -2.18 11.02
N LEU A 154 16.07 -2.89 10.69
CA LEU A 154 15.99 -4.26 10.18
C LEU A 154 16.39 -5.27 11.24
N PRO A 155 15.49 -6.18 11.65
CA PRO A 155 15.84 -7.41 12.35
C PRO A 155 16.41 -8.45 11.36
N PRO A 156 16.90 -9.61 11.85
CA PRO A 156 17.23 -10.74 11.00
C PRO A 156 16.06 -11.15 10.10
N ILE A 157 16.36 -11.76 8.94
CA ILE A 157 15.34 -12.07 7.91
C ILE A 157 14.22 -12.97 8.44
N GLU A 158 14.55 -13.91 9.33
CA GLU A 158 13.55 -14.79 9.95
C GLU A 158 12.55 -14.03 10.83
N GLU A 159 13.01 -13.00 11.53
CA GLU A 159 12.14 -12.15 12.33
C GLU A 159 11.29 -11.23 11.46
N GLN A 160 11.85 -10.71 10.34
CA GLN A 160 11.09 -9.97 9.34
C GLN A 160 9.95 -10.82 8.78
N LYS A 161 10.22 -12.08 8.46
CA LYS A 161 9.23 -13.04 7.96
C LYS A 161 8.11 -13.25 8.98
N ARG A 162 8.45 -13.52 10.25
CA ARG A 162 7.46 -13.71 11.33
C ARG A 162 6.55 -12.48 11.49
N ILE A 163 7.13 -11.28 11.49
CA ILE A 163 6.37 -10.03 11.60
C ILE A 163 5.46 -9.86 10.36
N GLY A 164 5.99 -10.03 9.16
CA GLY A 164 5.22 -9.90 7.92
C GLY A 164 4.06 -10.90 7.83
N GLU A 165 4.30 -12.16 8.19
CA GLU A 165 3.27 -13.21 8.22
C GLU A 165 2.16 -12.92 9.24
N LEU A 166 2.51 -12.41 10.41
CA LEU A 166 1.53 -12.03 11.42
C LEU A 166 0.53 -11.01 10.86
N PHE A 167 1.01 -9.93 10.25
CA PHE A 167 0.13 -8.90 9.69
C PHE A 167 -0.64 -9.38 8.47
N THR A 168 -0.03 -10.19 7.62
CA THR A 168 -0.71 -10.80 6.47
C THR A 168 -1.86 -11.71 6.91
N ASN A 169 -1.66 -12.49 7.98
CA ASN A 169 -2.71 -13.35 8.53
C ASN A 169 -3.85 -12.54 9.18
N ILE A 170 -3.53 -11.43 9.84
CA ILE A 170 -4.55 -10.54 10.41
C ILE A 170 -5.37 -9.90 9.28
N ASP A 171 -4.72 -9.38 8.24
CA ASP A 171 -5.40 -8.77 7.09
C ASP A 171 -6.33 -9.79 6.41
N ARG A 172 -5.83 -11.01 6.16
CA ARG A 172 -6.65 -12.10 5.61
C ARG A 172 -7.89 -12.40 6.46
N LYS A 173 -7.77 -12.42 7.77
CA LYS A 173 -8.94 -12.61 8.67
C LYS A 173 -9.93 -11.46 8.56
N ILE A 174 -9.45 -10.23 8.45
CA ILE A 174 -10.30 -9.05 8.26
C ILE A 174 -11.06 -9.15 6.92
N GLU A 175 -10.39 -9.52 5.84
CA GLU A 175 -11.00 -9.69 4.51
C GLU A 175 -12.07 -10.81 4.53
N ILE A 176 -11.79 -11.95 5.15
CA ILE A 176 -12.76 -13.05 5.31
C ILE A 176 -13.99 -12.58 6.10
N ASN A 177 -13.78 -11.88 7.23
CA ASN A 177 -14.89 -11.37 8.03
C ASN A 177 -15.74 -10.34 7.28
N ARG A 178 -15.11 -9.47 6.48
CA ARG A 178 -15.83 -8.53 5.60
C ARG A 178 -16.66 -9.26 4.56
N ALA A 179 -16.12 -10.30 3.92
CA ALA A 179 -16.86 -11.11 2.95
C ALA A 179 -18.05 -11.84 3.61
N ILE A 180 -17.86 -12.42 4.80
CA ILE A 180 -18.95 -13.04 5.56
C ILE A 180 -20.04 -12.01 5.89
N ASN A 181 -19.68 -10.85 6.42
CA ASN A 181 -20.63 -9.80 6.77
C ASN A 181 -21.38 -9.26 5.54
N HIS A 182 -20.71 -9.13 4.40
CA HIS A 182 -21.35 -8.73 3.15
C HIS A 182 -22.39 -9.78 2.71
N ASN A 183 -22.06 -11.07 2.75
CA ASN A 183 -22.97 -12.14 2.40
C ASN A 183 -24.16 -12.26 3.36
N LEU A 184 -23.96 -11.97 4.66
CA LEU A 184 -25.05 -11.95 5.65
C LEU A 184 -25.93 -10.70 5.51
N ALA A 185 -25.37 -9.57 5.05
CA ALA A 185 -26.11 -8.31 4.86
C ALA A 185 -26.86 -8.22 3.52
N THR A 186 -26.64 -9.16 2.59
CA THR A 186 -27.46 -9.34 1.38
C THR A 186 -28.63 -10.25 1.73
N PRO A 187 -29.83 -9.73 2.07
CA PRO A 187 -30.99 -10.56 2.31
C PRO A 187 -31.37 -11.23 0.99
N ASP A 188 -31.63 -12.51 1.07
CA ASP A 188 -32.32 -13.21 0.01
C ASP A 188 -33.63 -12.42 -0.27
N ARG A 189 -33.79 -11.84 -1.46
CA ARG A 189 -34.91 -11.00 -1.86
C ARG A 189 -36.27 -11.74 -1.85
N SER A 190 -36.28 -13.00 -1.41
CA SER A 190 -37.48 -13.85 -1.30
C SER A 190 -38.21 -13.75 0.06
N LEU A 191 -37.61 -13.14 1.07
CA LEU A 191 -38.24 -12.95 2.39
C LEU A 191 -38.25 -11.46 2.73
N GLY A 192 -39.45 -10.88 2.85
CA GLY A 192 -39.71 -9.48 3.07
C GLY A 192 -38.86 -8.83 4.17
N ALA A 193 -38.12 -7.81 3.77
CA ALA A 193 -37.06 -7.21 4.56
C ALA A 193 -37.56 -6.08 5.47
N GLU A 194 -37.27 -6.18 6.74
CA GLU A 194 -37.04 -5.00 7.59
C GLU A 194 -35.53 -4.69 7.55
N ALA A 195 -35.20 -3.45 7.13
CA ALA A 195 -33.85 -3.00 6.94
C ALA A 195 -33.13 -2.82 8.29
N VAL A 196 -32.15 -3.67 8.57
CA VAL A 196 -31.19 -3.45 9.64
C VAL A 196 -30.10 -2.52 9.10
N HIS A 197 -30.07 -1.32 9.61
CA HIS A 197 -29.07 -0.30 9.32
C HIS A 197 -27.75 -0.69 9.99
N CYS A 198 -26.85 -1.36 9.25
CA CYS A 198 -25.49 -1.64 9.73
C CYS A 198 -24.66 -0.36 9.66
N ALA A 199 -24.33 0.17 10.83
CA ALA A 199 -23.41 1.29 11.00
C ALA A 199 -22.04 0.93 10.40
N ALA A 200 -21.46 1.87 9.62
CA ALA A 200 -20.14 1.76 9.07
C ALA A 200 -19.11 1.59 10.20
N TYR A 201 -18.38 0.49 10.20
CA TYR A 201 -17.29 0.26 11.14
C TYR A 201 -16.13 1.21 10.82
N PRO A 202 -15.56 1.87 11.84
CA PRO A 202 -14.40 2.72 11.64
C PRO A 202 -13.20 1.88 11.15
N THR A 203 -12.44 2.43 10.24
CA THR A 203 -11.19 1.86 9.74
C THR A 203 -10.26 1.59 10.92
N ILE A 204 -9.98 0.31 11.21
CA ILE A 204 -9.04 -0.06 12.27
C ILE A 204 -7.65 0.38 11.83
N ARG A 205 -7.13 1.44 12.43
CA ARG A 205 -5.75 1.90 12.26
C ARG A 205 -4.88 1.11 13.24
N PHE A 206 -4.07 0.18 12.74
CA PHE A 206 -3.07 -0.49 13.56
C PHE A 206 -1.95 0.48 13.92
N GLN A 207 -1.77 0.76 15.20
CA GLN A 207 -0.59 1.47 15.70
C GLN A 207 0.47 0.42 16.08
N ILE A 208 1.49 0.31 15.24
CA ILE A 208 2.64 -0.56 15.49
C ILE A 208 3.69 0.26 16.23
N ARG A 209 3.98 -0.09 17.49
CA ARG A 209 5.13 0.43 18.23
C ARG A 209 6.28 -0.56 18.14
N PHE A 210 7.36 -0.15 17.50
CA PHE A 210 8.63 -0.84 17.63
C PHE A 210 9.36 -0.32 18.89
N PRO A 211 10.12 -1.19 19.61
CA PRO A 211 10.94 -0.72 20.75
C PRO A 211 11.88 0.39 20.29
N SER A 212 11.94 1.47 21.05
CA SER A 212 12.95 2.52 20.82
C SER A 212 14.32 1.89 21.00
N ALA A 213 15.14 1.92 19.95
CA ALA A 213 16.56 1.59 20.08
C ALA A 213 17.24 2.78 20.80
N TYR A 214 17.70 2.56 22.04
CA TYR A 214 18.67 3.41 22.72
C TYR A 214 20.01 3.30 22.02
#